data_a85742d20cd843237ef0d589837647cf
#
_entry.id   a85742d20cd843237ef0d589837647cf
#
_cell.length_a   1.000
_cell.length_b   1.000
_cell.length_c   1.000
_cell.angle_alpha   90.00
_cell.angle_beta   90.00
_cell.angle_gamma   90.00
#
_symmetry.space_group_name_H-M   'P 1'
#
loop_
_entity.id
_entity.type
_entity.pdbx_description
1 polymer ?
#
loop_
_entity_poly.entity_id
_entity_poly.type
_entity_poly.pdbx_seq_one_letter_code
_entity_poly.pdbx_strand_id
1 'polypeptide(L)' 'MDERLMHYLDGQFSELNTNLLQITHQQIASDLNSTREVISRLLKKMEQNGVLKLHRNAIEKI' A
#
# COMPACT_ATOMS: atom_id res chain seq x y z
N MET A 1 -6.75 11.61 -0.02
CA MET A 1 -5.63 10.89 0.60
C MET A 1 -5.58 9.42 0.19
N ASP A 2 -6.70 8.71 0.32
CA ASP A 2 -6.76 7.31 -0.06
C ASP A 2 -6.49 7.10 -1.56
N GLU A 3 -6.96 8.00 -2.40
CA GLU A 3 -6.77 7.92 -3.84
C GLU A 3 -5.28 7.97 -4.23
N ARG A 4 -4.52 8.82 -3.58
CA ARG A 4 -3.10 8.97 -3.85
C ARG A 4 -2.35 7.69 -3.51
N LEU A 5 -2.65 7.11 -2.36
CA LEU A 5 -2.04 5.87 -1.92
C LEU A 5 -2.43 4.72 -2.85
N MET A 6 -3.71 4.62 -3.19
CA MET A 6 -4.19 3.58 -4.09
C MET A 6 -3.55 3.70 -5.48
N HIS A 7 -3.44 4.91 -5.97
CA HIS A 7 -2.80 5.18 -7.26
C HIS A 7 -1.34 4.74 -7.25
N TYR A 8 -0.64 5.04 -6.17
CA TYR A 8 0.75 4.63 -5.99
C TYR A 8 0.86 3.10 -6.01
N LEU A 9 0.01 2.41 -5.24
CA LEU A 9 0.03 0.96 -5.16
C LEU A 9 -0.31 0.32 -6.51
N ASP A 10 -1.33 0.81 -7.19
CA ASP A 10 -1.71 0.29 -8.50
C ASP A 10 -0.57 0.43 -9.49
N GLY A 11 0.14 1.54 -9.46
CA GLY A 11 1.31 1.75 -10.30
C GLY A 11 2.41 0.73 -10.02
N GLN A 12 2.65 0.43 -8.75
CA GLN A 12 3.65 -0.54 -8.34
C GLN A 12 3.26 -1.96 -8.77
N PHE A 13 2.02 -2.35 -8.54
CA PHE A 13 1.53 -3.66 -8.96
C PHE A 13 1.65 -3.84 -10.46
N SER A 14 1.27 -2.83 -11.21
CA SER A 14 1.31 -2.85 -12.67
C SER A 14 2.75 -2.90 -13.20
N GLU A 15 3.61 -2.04 -12.66
CA GLU A 15 5.00 -1.96 -13.10
C GLU A 15 5.76 -3.26 -12.86
N LEU A 16 5.55 -3.88 -11.71
CA LEU A 16 6.21 -5.13 -11.35
C LEU A 16 5.45 -6.37 -11.84
N ASN A 17 4.28 -6.15 -12.41
CA ASN A 17 3.42 -7.22 -12.92
C ASN A 17 3.22 -8.31 -11.86
N THR A 18 2.82 -7.90 -10.67
CA THR A 18 2.63 -8.80 -9.53
C THR A 18 1.42 -8.38 -8.71
N ASN A 19 0.87 -9.31 -7.95
CA ASN A 19 -0.20 -9.03 -7.00
C ASN A 19 0.32 -8.93 -5.57
N LEU A 20 1.62 -9.14 -5.37
CA LEU A 20 2.24 -9.09 -4.06
C LEU A 20 3.45 -8.17 -4.10
N LEU A 21 3.37 -7.06 -3.35
CA LEU A 21 4.46 -6.11 -3.23
C LEU A 21 5.21 -6.35 -1.93
N GLN A 22 6.50 -6.62 -2.02
CA GLN A 22 7.37 -6.70 -0.84
C GLN A 22 7.86 -5.31 -0.50
N ILE A 23 7.04 -4.57 0.21
CA ILE A 23 7.31 -3.18 0.55
C ILE A 23 6.84 -2.89 1.96
N THR A 24 7.57 -2.02 2.66
CA THR A 24 7.20 -1.64 4.04
C THR A 24 6.36 -0.37 4.03
N HIS A 25 5.59 -0.17 5.11
CA HIS A 25 4.83 1.06 5.28
C HIS A 25 5.74 2.28 5.31
N GLN A 26 6.93 2.12 5.88
CA GLN A 26 7.91 3.21 5.94
C GLN A 26 8.37 3.61 4.54
N GLN A 27 8.58 2.64 3.67
CA GLN A 27 8.99 2.91 2.29
C GLN A 27 7.91 3.69 1.55
N ILE A 28 6.65 3.27 1.71
CA ILE A 28 5.52 3.96 1.07
C ILE A 28 5.42 5.38 1.61
N ALA A 29 5.55 5.55 2.91
CA ALA A 29 5.47 6.86 3.54
C ALA A 29 6.55 7.79 3.00
N SER A 30 7.76 7.28 2.84
CA SER A 30 8.87 8.05 2.29
C SER A 30 8.57 8.49 0.86
N ASP A 31 8.07 7.57 0.03
CA ASP A 31 7.78 7.86 -1.37
C ASP A 31 6.65 8.86 -1.54
N LEU A 32 5.68 8.84 -0.62
CA LEU A 32 4.53 9.75 -0.67
C LEU A 32 4.71 10.99 0.19
N ASN A 33 5.89 11.15 0.77
CA ASN A 33 6.19 12.28 1.65
C ASN A 33 5.16 12.38 2.79
N SER A 34 4.90 11.24 3.43
CA SER A 34 3.94 11.12 4.50
C SER A 34 4.59 10.41 5.70
N THR A 35 3.82 10.13 6.75
CA THR A 35 4.34 9.41 7.91
C THR A 35 3.91 7.95 7.84
N ARG A 36 4.73 7.08 8.46
CA ARG A 36 4.41 5.66 8.54
C ARG A 36 3.06 5.42 9.21
N GLU A 37 2.77 6.22 10.25
CA GLU A 37 1.52 6.08 10.99
C GLU A 37 0.30 6.33 10.11
N VAL A 38 0.36 7.39 9.30
CA VAL A 38 -0.73 7.72 8.38
C VAL A 38 -0.91 6.60 7.35
N ILE A 39 0.20 6.14 6.77
CA ILE A 39 0.17 5.07 5.77
C ILE A 39 -0.40 3.78 6.36
N SER A 40 0.04 3.40 7.55
CA SER A 40 -0.46 2.18 8.21
C SER A 40 -1.96 2.26 8.44
N ARG A 41 -2.44 3.41 8.85
CA ARG A 41 -3.87 3.63 9.10
C ARG A 41 -4.69 3.51 7.82
N LEU A 42 -4.20 4.13 6.74
CA LEU A 42 -4.88 4.07 5.44
C LEU A 42 -4.89 2.66 4.86
N LEU A 43 -3.77 1.95 4.95
CA LEU A 43 -3.67 0.58 4.45
C LEU A 43 -4.61 -0.35 5.20
N LYS A 44 -4.69 -0.20 6.52
CA LYS A 44 -5.58 -1.02 7.32
C LYS A 44 -7.04 -0.79 6.94
N LYS A 45 -7.40 0.46 6.66
CA LYS A 45 -8.74 0.79 6.20
C LYS A 45 -9.04 0.13 4.86
N MET A 46 -8.07 0.15 3.95
CA MET A 46 -8.22 -0.48 2.64
C MET A 46 -8.38 -2.00 2.77
N GLU A 47 -7.66 -2.60 3.72
CA GLU A 47 -7.80 -4.03 3.99
C GLU A 47 -9.21 -4.35 4.49
N GLN A 48 -9.75 -3.52 5.37
CA GLN A 48 -11.11 -3.68 5.88
C GLN A 48 -12.14 -3.57 4.77
N ASN A 49 -11.85 -2.79 3.74
CA ASN A 49 -12.75 -2.64 2.59
C ASN A 49 -12.56 -3.76 1.56
N GLY A 50 -11.65 -4.69 1.79
CA GLY A 50 -11.48 -5.84 0.93
C GLY A 50 -10.73 -5.58 -0.37
N VAL A 51 -10.02 -4.45 -0.49
CA VAL A 51 -9.29 -4.11 -1.71
C VAL A 51 -7.86 -4.65 -1.72
N LEU A 52 -7.33 -4.95 -0.53
CA LEU A 52 -6.00 -5.54 -0.42
C LEU A 52 -5.88 -6.33 0.88
N LYS A 53 -4.80 -7.09 1.00
CA LYS A 53 -4.51 -7.87 2.19
C LYS A 53 -3.10 -7.53 2.66
N LEU A 54 -2.97 -7.21 3.95
CA LEU A 54 -1.69 -6.84 4.52
C LEU A 54 -0.97 -8.07 5.06
N HIS A 55 0.30 -8.18 4.74
CA HIS A 55 1.20 -9.20 5.27
C HIS A 55 2.39 -8.49 5.91
N ARG A 56 3.19 -9.23 6.64
CA ARG A 56 4.40 -8.67 7.22
C ARG A 56 5.35 -8.26 6.10
N ASN A 57 5.63 -6.96 6.01
CA ASN A 57 6.52 -6.39 4.99
C ASN A 57 6.07 -6.67 3.56
N ALA A 58 4.75 -6.88 3.35
CA ALA A 58 4.22 -7.12 2.03
C ALA A 58 2.75 -6.69 1.96
N ILE A 59 2.30 -6.38 0.76
CA ILE A 59 0.92 -5.99 0.49
C ILE A 59 0.43 -6.78 -0.71
N GLU A 60 -0.68 -7.46 -0.53
CA GLU A 60 -1.26 -8.29 -1.58
C GLU A 60 -2.51 -7.64 -2.14
N LYS A 61 -2.60 -7.57 -3.46
CA LYS A 61 -3.78 -7.07 -4.16
C LYS A 61 -4.81 -8.20 -4.25
N ILE A 62 -6.04 -7.90 -3.86
CA ILE A 62 -7.13 -8.86 -3.95
C ILE A 62 -7.89 -8.68 -5.26
#